data_3e165a21daaa658f6c72e708561bf699
#
_entry.id   3e165a21daaa658f6c72e708561bf699
#
_cell.length_a   1.000
_cell.length_b   1.000
_cell.length_c   1.000
_cell.angle_alpha   90.00
_cell.angle_beta   90.00
_cell.angle_gamma   90.00
#
_symmetry.space_group_name_H-M   'P 1'
#
loop_
_entity.id
_entity.type
_entity.pdbx_description
1 polymer ?
#
loop_
_entity_poly.entity_id
_entity_poly.type
_entity_poly.pdbx_seq_one_letter_code
_entity_poly.pdbx_strand_id
1 'polypeptide(L)'
;MLFRSVDERYLDYRTLGVQTLVADDFYNAGCVLGDPVKDWRHLDLANLTGRTWINDVEVASGNSSLVMGHPLNALAWLANTHAEHGLPGLKAGEFVLLGSVVQTQWLNAGDRVRIEVSGLGEARLDMGD
;
A
#
# COMPACT_ATOMS: atom_id res chain seq x y z
N MET A 1 -5.76 2.39 -8.16
CA MET A 1 -5.09 1.55 -7.15
C MET A 1 -3.65 2.03 -7.00
N LEU A 2 -3.02 1.83 -5.81
CA LEU A 2 -1.60 2.12 -5.61
C LEU A 2 -0.99 1.11 -4.64
N PHE A 3 0.32 0.88 -4.72
CA PHE A 3 1.06 0.12 -3.72
C PHE A 3 2.40 0.81 -3.42
N ARG A 4 2.93 0.52 -2.22
CA ARG A 4 4.20 1.07 -1.75
C ARG A 4 5.33 0.10 -2.06
N SER A 5 6.44 0.64 -2.57
CA SER A 5 7.74 -0.01 -2.56
C SER A 5 8.50 0.39 -1.30
N VAL A 6 9.14 -0.56 -0.66
CA VAL A 6 10.03 -0.34 0.48
C VAL A 6 11.42 -0.85 0.14
N ASP A 7 12.43 -0.17 0.66
CA ASP A 7 13.84 -0.53 0.47
C ASP A 7 14.51 -0.71 1.83
N GLU A 8 15.04 -1.90 2.05
CA GLU A 8 15.79 -2.21 3.25
C GLU A 8 17.20 -1.62 3.15
N ARG A 9 17.39 -0.45 3.72
CA ARG A 9 18.65 0.29 3.66
C ARG A 9 19.51 0.18 4.92
N TYR A 10 19.17 -0.74 5.84
CA TYR A 10 19.88 -0.97 7.09
C TYR A 10 20.35 -2.41 7.19
N LEU A 11 21.56 -2.63 7.72
CA LEU A 11 22.15 -3.97 7.87
C LEU A 11 21.32 -4.89 8.77
N ASP A 12 20.66 -4.33 9.78
CA ASP A 12 19.81 -5.08 10.71
C ASP A 12 18.50 -4.34 10.94
N TYR A 13 17.68 -4.30 9.91
CA TYR A 13 16.40 -3.58 9.91
C TYR A 13 15.40 -4.10 10.97
N ARG A 14 15.56 -5.36 11.40
CA ARG A 14 14.64 -6.01 12.35
C ARG A 14 14.81 -5.52 13.78
N THR A 15 15.96 -4.93 14.10
CA THR A 15 16.30 -4.44 15.44
C THR A 15 16.16 -2.93 15.59
N LEU A 16 15.73 -2.22 14.54
CA LEU A 16 15.60 -0.77 14.58
C LEU A 16 14.51 -0.32 15.53
N GLY A 17 14.83 0.70 16.31
CA GLY A 17 13.85 1.36 17.17
C GLY A 17 12.81 2.16 16.39
N VAL A 18 11.64 2.37 17.00
CA VAL A 18 10.52 3.10 16.38
C VAL A 18 10.94 4.49 15.90
N GLN A 19 11.82 5.17 16.62
CA GLN A 19 12.31 6.51 16.25
C GLN A 19 13.02 6.51 14.90
N THR A 20 13.86 5.50 14.64
CA THR A 20 14.55 5.34 13.35
C THR A 20 13.56 5.02 12.25
N LEU A 21 12.59 4.14 12.51
CA LEU A 21 11.55 3.80 11.54
C LEU A 21 10.73 5.02 11.14
N VAL A 22 10.33 5.85 12.10
CA VAL A 22 9.58 7.08 11.83
C VAL A 22 10.43 8.07 11.06
N ALA A 23 11.70 8.27 11.44
CA ALA A 23 12.60 9.19 10.75
C ALA A 23 12.91 8.77 9.30
N ASP A 24 12.88 7.48 9.02
CA ASP A 24 13.13 6.88 7.70
C ASP A 24 11.84 6.65 6.89
N ASP A 25 10.71 7.18 7.34
CA ASP A 25 9.40 6.95 6.71
C ASP A 25 9.10 5.46 6.48
N PHE A 26 9.45 4.61 7.46
CA PHE A 26 9.23 3.15 7.41
C PHE A 26 9.77 2.51 6.12
N TYR A 27 11.01 2.81 5.76
CA TYR A 27 11.70 2.30 4.56
C TYR A 27 11.03 2.68 3.23
N ASN A 28 10.25 3.73 3.21
CA ASN A 28 9.57 4.14 1.99
C ASN A 28 10.60 4.45 0.88
N ALA A 29 10.46 3.76 -0.25
CA ALA A 29 11.25 4.01 -1.45
C ALA A 29 10.40 4.68 -2.54
N GLY A 30 9.09 4.52 -2.47
CA GLY A 30 8.18 5.11 -3.42
C GLY A 30 6.82 4.41 -3.46
N CYS A 31 6.01 4.80 -4.42
CA CYS A 31 4.74 4.14 -4.68
C CYS A 31 4.49 4.03 -6.19
N VAL A 32 3.76 2.99 -6.56
CA VAL A 32 3.31 2.77 -7.94
C VAL A 32 1.82 3.03 -8.00
N LEU A 33 1.42 3.88 -8.93
CA LEU A 33 0.02 4.23 -9.15
C LEU A 33 -0.50 3.47 -10.37
N GLY A 34 -1.60 2.74 -10.19
CA GLY A 34 -2.41 2.25 -11.29
C GLY A 34 -3.46 3.30 -11.68
N ASP A 35 -4.17 3.04 -12.75
CA ASP A 35 -5.21 3.94 -13.23
C ASP A 35 -6.27 4.24 -12.17
N PRO A 36 -6.72 5.50 -12.07
CA PRO A 36 -7.74 5.88 -11.10
C PRO A 36 -9.12 5.35 -11.51
N VAL A 37 -9.79 4.66 -10.60
CA VAL A 37 -11.18 4.22 -10.78
C VAL A 37 -12.11 5.30 -10.25
N LYS A 38 -12.86 5.93 -11.12
CA LYS A 38 -13.77 7.04 -10.76
C LYS A 38 -15.09 6.55 -10.20
N ASP A 39 -15.61 5.45 -10.75
CA ASP A 39 -16.88 4.85 -10.32
C ASP A 39 -16.65 3.66 -9.38
N TRP A 40 -16.22 3.96 -8.17
CA TRP A 40 -15.90 2.97 -7.13
C TRP A 40 -16.98 2.81 -6.07
N ARG A 41 -17.96 3.73 -6.03
CA ARG A 41 -18.94 3.78 -4.92
C ARG A 41 -19.91 2.61 -4.87
N HIS A 42 -20.05 1.90 -6.00
CA HIS A 42 -20.86 0.68 -6.08
C HIS A 42 -20.11 -0.58 -5.60
N LEU A 43 -18.80 -0.48 -5.36
CA LEU A 43 -17.99 -1.61 -4.92
C LEU A 43 -18.14 -1.84 -3.41
N ASP A 44 -18.22 -3.09 -3.00
CA ASP A 44 -18.08 -3.47 -1.60
C ASP A 44 -16.59 -3.45 -1.21
N LEU A 45 -16.12 -2.27 -0.79
CA LEU A 45 -14.71 -2.04 -0.48
C LEU A 45 -14.19 -2.90 0.68
N ALA A 46 -15.04 -3.47 1.52
CA ALA A 46 -14.64 -4.36 2.59
C ALA A 46 -14.36 -5.79 2.11
N ASN A 47 -14.83 -6.17 0.92
CA ASN A 47 -14.75 -7.54 0.41
C ASN A 47 -14.01 -7.66 -0.93
N LEU A 48 -13.10 -6.74 -1.22
CA LEU A 48 -12.25 -6.83 -2.39
C LEU A 48 -11.08 -7.80 -2.15
N THR A 49 -10.70 -8.53 -3.19
CA THR A 49 -9.52 -9.38 -3.17
C THR A 49 -8.33 -8.66 -3.78
N GLY A 50 -7.26 -8.53 -3.00
CA GLY A 50 -5.95 -8.10 -3.49
C GLY A 50 -5.09 -9.33 -3.82
N ARG A 51 -4.35 -9.28 -4.92
CA ARG A 51 -3.43 -10.33 -5.37
C ARG A 51 -2.13 -9.74 -5.83
N THR A 52 -1.05 -10.48 -5.63
CA THR A 52 0.29 -10.11 -6.09
C THR A 52 0.88 -11.24 -6.91
N TRP A 53 1.41 -10.89 -8.07
CA TRP A 53 2.19 -11.79 -8.94
C TRP A 53 3.62 -11.27 -9.07
N ILE A 54 4.56 -12.21 -9.07
CA ILE A 54 5.96 -11.97 -9.43
C ILE A 54 6.28 -12.92 -10.58
N ASN A 55 6.76 -12.38 -11.69
CA ASN A 55 7.09 -13.14 -12.91
C ASN A 55 5.93 -14.06 -13.35
N ASP A 56 4.71 -13.52 -13.33
CA ASP A 56 3.46 -14.20 -13.69
C ASP A 56 3.00 -15.34 -12.74
N VAL A 57 3.71 -15.55 -11.61
CA VAL A 57 3.31 -16.48 -10.56
C VAL A 57 2.58 -15.72 -9.45
N GLU A 58 1.36 -16.14 -9.08
CA GLU A 58 0.65 -15.59 -7.92
C GLU A 58 1.38 -16.01 -6.63
N VAL A 59 1.90 -15.03 -5.90
CA VAL A 59 2.69 -15.25 -4.68
C VAL A 59 1.95 -14.91 -3.41
N ALA A 60 0.90 -14.08 -3.50
CA ALA A 60 0.10 -13.69 -2.35
C ALA A 60 -1.30 -13.23 -2.76
N SER A 61 -2.27 -13.50 -1.87
CA SER A 61 -3.60 -12.91 -1.96
C SER A 61 -4.15 -12.59 -0.57
N GLY A 62 -5.11 -11.66 -0.50
CA GLY A 62 -5.74 -11.25 0.74
C GLY A 62 -7.00 -10.45 0.51
N ASN A 63 -7.75 -10.23 1.58
CA ASN A 63 -9.01 -9.50 1.54
C ASN A 63 -8.84 -8.08 2.10
N SER A 64 -9.52 -7.12 1.51
CA SER A 64 -9.45 -5.71 1.91
C SER A 64 -9.94 -5.43 3.33
N SER A 65 -10.75 -6.31 3.92
CA SER A 65 -11.17 -6.22 5.32
C SER A 65 -10.02 -6.30 6.31
N LEU A 66 -8.86 -6.82 5.90
CA LEU A 66 -7.63 -6.80 6.72
C LEU A 66 -7.18 -5.38 7.07
N VAL A 67 -7.59 -4.39 6.29
CA VAL A 67 -7.34 -2.98 6.57
C VAL A 67 -8.43 -2.44 7.49
N MET A 68 -8.27 -2.62 8.80
CA MET A 68 -9.17 -2.11 9.86
C MET A 68 -10.66 -2.49 9.66
N GLY A 69 -10.93 -3.68 9.10
CA GLY A 69 -12.28 -4.16 8.79
C GLY A 69 -12.90 -3.53 7.53
N HIS A 70 -12.51 -2.32 7.18
CA HIS A 70 -12.92 -1.60 5.97
C HIS A 70 -11.85 -0.56 5.62
N PRO A 71 -11.35 -0.48 4.36
CA PRO A 71 -10.26 0.42 4.00
C PRO A 71 -10.49 1.89 4.35
N LEU A 72 -11.73 2.38 4.21
CA LEU A 72 -12.05 3.77 4.57
C LEU A 72 -11.96 4.06 6.08
N ASN A 73 -11.94 3.04 6.95
CA ASN A 73 -11.70 3.24 8.38
C ASN A 73 -10.28 3.77 8.63
N ALA A 74 -9.30 3.27 7.89
CA ALA A 74 -7.93 3.77 7.99
C ALA A 74 -7.83 5.23 7.53
N LEU A 75 -8.54 5.60 6.46
CA LEU A 75 -8.60 6.99 5.99
C LEU A 75 -9.28 7.91 7.01
N ALA A 76 -10.41 7.48 7.57
CA ALA A 76 -11.13 8.24 8.60
C ALA A 76 -10.28 8.40 9.87
N TRP A 77 -9.58 7.32 10.28
CA TRP A 77 -8.65 7.38 11.40
C TRP A 77 -7.55 8.41 11.17
N LEU A 78 -6.91 8.41 9.99
CA LEU A 78 -5.87 9.39 9.66
C LEU A 78 -6.40 10.83 9.72
N ALA A 79 -7.57 11.09 9.12
CA ALA A 79 -8.18 12.42 9.12
C ALA A 79 -8.50 12.91 10.55
N ASN A 80 -9.02 12.03 11.40
CA ASN A 80 -9.32 12.33 12.80
C ASN A 80 -8.03 12.61 13.60
N THR A 81 -7.01 11.78 13.42
CA THR A 81 -5.71 11.96 14.06
C THR A 81 -5.07 13.31 13.68
N HIS A 82 -5.15 13.69 12.39
CA HIS A 82 -4.70 15.02 11.97
C HIS A 82 -5.44 16.14 12.71
N ALA A 83 -6.76 16.03 12.83
CA ALA A 83 -7.56 17.03 13.53
C ALA A 83 -7.23 17.10 15.03
N GLU A 84 -7.08 15.95 15.70
CA GLU A 84 -6.75 15.86 17.13
C GLU A 84 -5.38 16.49 17.45
N HIS A 85 -4.43 16.38 16.53
CA HIS A 85 -3.07 16.94 16.69
C HIS A 85 -2.88 18.33 16.07
N GLY A 86 -3.94 18.98 15.59
CA GLY A 86 -3.86 20.29 14.95
C GLY A 86 -3.05 20.28 13.63
N LEU A 87 -2.93 19.13 12.99
CA LEU A 87 -2.26 18.99 11.70
C LEU A 87 -3.18 19.40 10.55
N PRO A 88 -2.62 19.76 9.38
CA PRO A 88 -3.44 20.08 8.21
C PRO A 88 -4.35 18.91 7.84
N GLY A 89 -5.60 19.20 7.49
CA GLY A 89 -6.52 18.20 6.96
C GLY A 89 -6.08 17.65 5.60
N LEU A 90 -6.59 16.49 5.25
CA LEU A 90 -6.34 15.87 3.94
C LEU A 90 -6.90 16.76 2.83
N LYS A 91 -6.17 16.88 1.73
CA LYS A 91 -6.52 17.76 0.61
C LYS A 91 -6.87 16.96 -0.64
N ALA A 92 -7.67 17.55 -1.50
CA ALA A 92 -7.93 16.99 -2.81
C ALA A 92 -6.62 16.86 -3.62
N GLY A 93 -6.45 15.72 -4.27
CA GLY A 93 -5.23 15.39 -5.02
C GLY A 93 -4.16 14.64 -4.23
N GLU A 94 -4.28 14.58 -2.91
CA GLU A 94 -3.44 13.70 -2.09
C GLU A 94 -3.89 12.25 -2.22
N PHE A 95 -2.94 11.32 -2.12
CA PHE A 95 -3.22 9.90 -2.03
C PHE A 95 -2.70 9.34 -0.72
N VAL A 96 -3.41 8.37 -0.18
CA VAL A 96 -3.12 7.76 1.11
C VAL A 96 -2.94 6.26 0.94
N LEU A 97 -1.86 5.73 1.49
CA LEU A 97 -1.61 4.30 1.60
C LEU A 97 -2.31 3.77 2.86
N LEU A 98 -3.40 3.05 2.67
CA LEU A 98 -4.29 2.64 3.76
C LEU A 98 -3.80 1.41 4.54
N GLY A 99 -2.77 0.73 4.05
CA GLY A 99 -2.23 -0.51 4.60
C GLY A 99 -2.04 -1.56 3.52
N SER A 100 -1.63 -2.76 3.91
CA SER A 100 -1.43 -3.88 2.99
C SER A 100 -2.47 -4.96 3.21
N VAL A 101 -3.00 -5.50 2.13
CA VAL A 101 -3.89 -6.68 2.14
C VAL A 101 -3.12 -7.99 1.95
N VAL A 102 -1.83 -7.92 1.65
CA VAL A 102 -0.93 -9.05 1.48
C VAL A 102 0.36 -8.82 2.27
N GLN A 103 1.09 -9.89 2.57
CA GLN A 103 2.42 -9.78 3.18
C GLN A 103 3.41 -9.17 2.19
N THR A 104 4.40 -8.44 2.73
CA THR A 104 5.52 -7.90 1.96
C THR A 104 6.23 -9.01 1.21
N GLN A 105 6.51 -8.81 -0.07
CA GLN A 105 7.24 -9.71 -0.93
C GLN A 105 8.62 -9.14 -1.21
N TRP A 106 9.64 -10.02 -1.22
CA TRP A 106 10.99 -9.65 -1.61
C TRP A 106 11.14 -9.78 -3.12
N LEU A 107 11.80 -8.80 -3.72
CA LEU A 107 12.00 -8.70 -5.14
C LEU A 107 13.49 -8.74 -5.47
N ASN A 108 13.82 -9.30 -6.62
CA ASN A 108 15.17 -9.30 -7.18
C ASN A 108 15.25 -8.39 -8.40
N ALA A 109 16.46 -8.02 -8.80
CA ALA A 109 16.67 -7.35 -10.08
C ALA A 109 16.06 -8.19 -11.22
N GLY A 110 15.43 -7.55 -12.17
CA GLY A 110 14.74 -8.17 -13.30
C GLY A 110 13.35 -8.74 -13.00
N ASP A 111 12.89 -8.74 -11.75
CA ASP A 111 11.52 -9.18 -11.43
C ASP A 111 10.45 -8.23 -11.99
N ARG A 112 9.36 -8.82 -12.46
CA ARG A 112 8.15 -8.10 -12.89
C ARG A 112 7.03 -8.33 -11.89
N VAL A 113 6.55 -7.26 -11.30
CA VAL A 113 5.51 -7.30 -10.28
C VAL A 113 4.21 -6.77 -10.85
N ARG A 114 3.12 -7.49 -10.58
CA ARG A 114 1.75 -7.04 -10.83
C ARG A 114 0.94 -7.19 -9.56
N ILE A 115 0.29 -6.12 -9.19
CA ILE A 115 -0.67 -6.12 -8.07
C ILE A 115 -2.02 -5.74 -8.62
N GLU A 116 -3.04 -6.51 -8.28
CA GLU A 116 -4.42 -6.31 -8.68
C GLU A 116 -5.31 -6.22 -7.44
N VAL A 117 -6.30 -5.36 -7.47
CA VAL A 117 -7.41 -5.38 -6.52
C VAL A 117 -8.70 -5.49 -7.31
N SER A 118 -9.51 -6.49 -7.00
CA SER A 118 -10.76 -6.76 -7.72
C SER A 118 -11.63 -5.49 -7.79
N GLY A 119 -12.10 -5.16 -8.99
CA GLY A 119 -12.90 -3.95 -9.24
C GLY A 119 -12.13 -2.62 -9.23
N LEU A 120 -10.88 -2.60 -8.79
CA LEU A 120 -10.03 -1.39 -8.75
C LEU A 120 -8.86 -1.41 -9.73
N GLY A 121 -8.75 -2.50 -10.54
CA GLY A 121 -7.70 -2.63 -11.54
C GLY A 121 -6.36 -3.05 -10.97
N GLU A 122 -5.29 -2.77 -11.71
CA GLU A 122 -3.94 -3.24 -11.40
C GLU A 122 -2.91 -2.11 -11.44
N ALA A 123 -1.74 -2.39 -10.88
CA ALA A 123 -0.53 -1.60 -11.04
C ALA A 123 0.65 -2.55 -11.25
N ARG A 124 1.65 -2.11 -12.01
CA ARG A 124 2.81 -2.91 -12.41
C ARG A 124 4.11 -2.18 -12.12
N LEU A 125 5.14 -2.95 -11.82
CA LEU A 125 6.49 -2.49 -11.60
C LEU A 125 7.46 -3.51 -12.18
N ASP A 126 8.38 -3.04 -13.00
CA ASP A 126 9.51 -3.84 -13.46
C ASP A 126 10.76 -3.38 -12.70
N MET A 127 11.43 -4.33 -12.04
CA MET A 127 12.67 -4.07 -11.34
C MET A 127 13.80 -4.01 -12.37
N GLY A 128 14.53 -2.90 -12.37
CA GLY A 128 15.72 -2.77 -13.20
C GLY A 128 16.86 -3.74 -12.79
N ASP A 129 17.83 -3.86 -13.66
CA ASP A 129 19.07 -4.61 -13.41
C ASP A 129 20.00 -3.88 -12.42
#